data_1d04f608c0dadbdcbd94029b2c044f54
#
_entry.id   1d04f608c0dadbdcbd94029b2c044f54
#
_cell.length_a   1.000
_cell.length_b   1.000
_cell.length_c   1.000
_cell.angle_alpha   90.00
_cell.angle_beta   90.00
_cell.angle_gamma   90.00
#
_symmetry.space_group_name_H-M   'P 1'
#
loop_
_entity.id
_entity.type
_entity.pdbx_description
1 polymer ?
#
loop_
_entity_poly.entity_id
_entity_poly.type
_entity_poly.pdbx_seq_one_letter_code
_entity_poly.pdbx_strand_id
1 'polypeptide(L)'
;MNSTPTRFLLLGIVSLLASSAAVLAQAPIKALSPVSRTRPLTEKEMLRWAHLDPIQDTVPGMSIDRAYAELIKKRKGQPILVAIIDSGIDLAHEDLKEVLWKNPKEIAGDGIDNDQNGYVDDVHGYNFLGESSEEQLEFVRILAKNLGDTILQKKAGALYETELAAAKASVPQFEQIEKFISAAHQSLQKKIGKETYTLKDLERYVPEGEEEERAIWMISQVMATGQDIPSALADLREGITYYQSRLDFNLNLEFDGRKPVGDNPYDLQDRN
;
A
#
# COMPACT_ATOMS: atom_id res chain seq x y z
N MET A 1 35.00 1.74 90.31
CA MET A 1 33.80 2.61 90.38
C MET A 1 33.13 2.49 89.01
N ASN A 2 31.97 1.84 89.02
CA ASN A 2 31.28 1.33 87.87
C ASN A 2 30.43 2.39 87.18
N SER A 3 30.52 2.51 85.88
CA SER A 3 29.49 3.14 85.06
C SER A 3 29.20 2.26 83.87
N THR A 4 28.05 1.63 83.90
CA THR A 4 27.42 0.85 82.85
C THR A 4 26.92 1.79 81.71
N PRO A 5 27.17 1.50 80.45
CA PRO A 5 26.53 2.23 79.37
C PRO A 5 25.21 1.49 78.97
N THR A 6 24.17 2.25 79.02
CA THR A 6 22.83 1.90 78.61
C THR A 6 22.81 1.63 77.09
N ARG A 7 22.47 0.41 76.71
CA ARG A 7 22.23 0.04 75.31
C ARG A 7 20.85 0.58 74.86
N PHE A 8 20.88 1.57 74.01
CA PHE A 8 19.69 1.93 73.23
C PHE A 8 19.45 0.92 72.12
N LEU A 9 18.39 0.16 72.27
CA LEU A 9 17.85 -0.74 71.23
C LEU A 9 17.07 0.11 70.24
N LEU A 10 17.64 0.49 69.12
CA LEU A 10 16.94 1.09 68.00
C LEU A 10 16.24 -0.04 67.26
N LEU A 11 14.95 -0.23 67.53
CA LEU A 11 14.06 -1.01 66.67
C LEU A 11 13.81 -0.20 65.37
N GLY A 12 14.55 -0.50 64.37
CA GLY A 12 14.27 -0.04 62.99
C GLY A 12 13.04 -0.81 62.46
N ILE A 13 11.91 -0.14 62.49
CA ILE A 13 10.71 -0.58 61.74
C ILE A 13 11.02 -0.33 60.27
N VAL A 14 11.53 -1.36 59.60
CA VAL A 14 11.54 -1.39 58.12
C VAL A 14 10.09 -1.56 57.67
N SER A 15 9.41 -0.47 57.42
CA SER A 15 8.16 -0.45 56.69
C SER A 15 8.41 -0.90 55.26
N LEU A 16 8.27 -2.19 55.00
CA LEU A 16 8.21 -2.74 53.65
C LEU A 16 6.93 -2.22 53.02
N LEU A 17 6.99 -1.06 52.37
CA LEU A 17 5.98 -0.61 51.42
C LEU A 17 6.05 -1.58 50.22
N ALA A 18 5.39 -2.71 50.37
CA ALA A 18 4.96 -3.54 49.24
C ALA A 18 3.99 -2.70 48.44
N SER A 19 4.54 -1.92 47.49
CA SER A 19 3.75 -1.39 46.40
C SER A 19 3.24 -2.59 45.61
N SER A 20 2.08 -3.11 46.03
CA SER A 20 1.26 -3.98 45.19
C SER A 20 0.84 -3.13 43.99
N ALA A 21 1.73 -3.09 42.96
CA ALA A 21 1.28 -2.80 41.63
C ALA A 21 0.22 -3.87 41.34
N ALA A 22 -1.04 -3.50 41.55
CA ALA A 22 -2.15 -4.24 41.02
C ALA A 22 -1.93 -4.27 39.51
N VAL A 23 -1.27 -5.31 39.05
CA VAL A 23 -1.38 -5.72 37.66
C VAL A 23 -2.86 -5.95 37.51
N LEU A 24 -3.55 -4.97 36.93
CA LEU A 24 -4.89 -5.17 36.40
C LEU A 24 -4.73 -6.29 35.39
N ALA A 25 -4.90 -7.53 35.86
CA ALA A 25 -5.06 -8.67 34.98
C ALA A 25 -6.24 -8.26 34.08
N GLN A 26 -5.92 -7.81 32.89
CA GLN A 26 -6.95 -7.62 31.88
C GLN A 26 -7.66 -8.95 31.81
N ALA A 27 -8.95 -8.93 32.16
CA ALA A 27 -9.79 -10.11 31.99
C ALA A 27 -9.51 -10.64 30.58
N PRO A 28 -9.31 -11.98 30.44
CA PRO A 28 -9.01 -12.53 29.13
C PRO A 28 -10.07 -11.99 28.17
N ILE A 29 -9.63 -11.30 27.12
CA ILE A 29 -10.52 -10.82 26.07
C ILE A 29 -11.21 -12.10 25.60
N LYS A 30 -12.48 -12.25 25.99
CA LYS A 30 -13.29 -13.38 25.57
C LYS A 30 -13.25 -13.29 24.05
N ALA A 31 -12.59 -14.25 23.43
CA ALA A 31 -12.49 -14.29 21.98
C ALA A 31 -13.92 -14.32 21.45
N LEU A 32 -14.39 -13.16 21.03
CA LEU A 32 -15.71 -13.01 20.47
C LEU A 32 -15.62 -13.67 19.10
N SER A 33 -16.24 -14.84 18.98
CA SER A 33 -16.32 -15.51 17.69
C SER A 33 -17.11 -14.59 16.74
N PRO A 34 -16.50 -14.12 15.66
CA PRO A 34 -17.22 -13.28 14.71
C PRO A 34 -18.40 -14.06 14.17
N VAL A 35 -19.57 -13.46 14.19
CA VAL A 35 -20.77 -14.05 13.58
C VAL A 35 -20.54 -14.07 12.07
N SER A 36 -20.65 -15.25 11.47
CA SER A 36 -20.48 -15.39 10.03
C SER A 36 -21.59 -14.59 9.31
N ARG A 37 -21.18 -13.67 8.44
CA ARG A 37 -22.09 -12.88 7.64
C ARG A 37 -22.71 -13.74 6.55
N THR A 38 -24.03 -13.62 6.36
CA THR A 38 -24.78 -14.42 5.39
C THR A 38 -25.17 -13.66 4.12
N ARG A 39 -24.88 -12.35 4.05
CA ARG A 39 -25.16 -11.51 2.89
C ARG A 39 -23.94 -10.69 2.44
N PRO A 40 -23.82 -10.29 1.17
CA PRO A 40 -22.80 -9.35 0.72
C PRO A 40 -22.88 -8.01 1.44
N LEU A 41 -21.78 -7.26 1.45
CA LEU A 41 -21.76 -5.87 1.90
C LEU A 41 -22.62 -5.03 0.94
N THR A 42 -23.35 -4.09 1.48
CA THR A 42 -23.95 -3.00 0.70
C THR A 42 -22.85 -2.02 0.30
N GLU A 43 -23.08 -1.21 -0.73
CA GLU A 43 -22.14 -0.17 -1.18
C GLU A 43 -21.71 0.74 -0.01
N LYS A 44 -22.65 1.20 0.80
CA LYS A 44 -22.37 2.01 1.98
C LYS A 44 -21.50 1.29 3.01
N GLU A 45 -21.69 -0.01 3.22
CA GLU A 45 -20.88 -0.82 4.12
C GLU A 45 -19.47 -1.04 3.52
N MET A 46 -19.36 -1.20 2.20
CA MET A 46 -18.04 -1.31 1.53
C MET A 46 -17.20 -0.03 1.69
N LEU A 47 -17.81 1.13 1.53
CA LEU A 47 -17.13 2.42 1.72
C LEU A 47 -16.71 2.69 3.17
N ARG A 48 -17.36 2.04 4.14
CA ARG A 48 -17.13 2.27 5.58
C ARG A 48 -16.75 1.03 6.35
N TRP A 49 -16.38 -0.07 5.70
CA TRP A 49 -16.15 -1.35 6.37
C TRP A 49 -15.17 -1.25 7.55
N ALA A 50 -14.12 -0.42 7.41
CA ALA A 50 -13.11 -0.23 8.44
C ALA A 50 -13.68 0.38 9.75
N HIS A 51 -14.77 1.14 9.67
CA HIS A 51 -15.44 1.75 10.83
C HIS A 51 -16.39 0.81 11.56
N LEU A 52 -16.82 -0.26 10.89
CA LEU A 52 -17.84 -1.19 11.39
C LEU A 52 -17.29 -2.14 12.45
N ASP A 53 -18.21 -2.79 13.18
CA ASP A 53 -17.89 -3.67 14.32
C ASP A 53 -18.11 -5.14 13.94
N PRO A 54 -17.17 -6.05 14.25
CA PRO A 54 -17.27 -7.47 13.90
C PRO A 54 -18.43 -8.19 14.59
N ILE A 55 -18.98 -7.62 15.67
CA ILE A 55 -20.07 -8.24 16.43
C ILE A 55 -21.40 -7.58 16.13
N GLN A 56 -21.45 -6.25 16.19
CA GLN A 56 -22.69 -5.50 15.94
C GLN A 56 -23.07 -5.50 14.47
N ASP A 57 -22.08 -5.30 13.59
CA ASP A 57 -22.29 -5.17 12.15
C ASP A 57 -21.93 -6.44 11.37
N THR A 58 -21.35 -7.44 12.03
CA THR A 58 -20.82 -8.66 11.39
C THR A 58 -19.79 -8.38 10.29
N VAL A 59 -19.04 -7.28 10.41
CA VAL A 59 -17.99 -6.84 9.48
C VAL A 59 -16.69 -6.71 10.25
N PRO A 60 -15.57 -7.31 9.79
CA PRO A 60 -14.30 -7.31 10.51
C PRO A 60 -13.57 -5.95 10.37
N GLY A 61 -14.23 -4.88 10.80
CA GLY A 61 -13.67 -3.55 10.89
C GLY A 61 -13.03 -3.28 12.26
N MET A 62 -12.64 -2.03 12.48
CA MET A 62 -11.93 -1.58 13.69
C MET A 62 -12.85 -1.08 14.81
N SER A 63 -14.17 -1.22 14.68
CA SER A 63 -15.17 -0.77 15.64
C SER A 63 -15.12 0.74 15.95
N ILE A 64 -14.73 1.56 15.00
CA ILE A 64 -14.53 3.00 15.19
C ILE A 64 -15.85 3.68 15.56
N ASP A 65 -16.94 3.39 14.84
CA ASP A 65 -18.26 3.97 15.13
C ASP A 65 -18.71 3.64 16.56
N ARG A 66 -18.47 2.42 17.00
CA ARG A 66 -18.74 1.98 18.37
C ARG A 66 -17.87 2.71 19.40
N ALA A 67 -16.59 2.88 19.11
CA ALA A 67 -15.69 3.61 20.00
C ALA A 67 -16.14 5.08 20.18
N TYR A 68 -16.57 5.74 19.12
CA TYR A 68 -17.14 7.08 19.21
C TYR A 68 -18.43 7.12 20.02
N ALA A 69 -19.33 6.16 19.84
CA ALA A 69 -20.61 6.09 20.55
C ALA A 69 -20.44 5.77 22.04
N GLU A 70 -19.60 4.81 22.40
CA GLU A 70 -19.53 4.24 23.75
C GLU A 70 -18.39 4.87 24.60
N LEU A 71 -17.22 5.14 24.00
CA LEU A 71 -16.01 5.55 24.71
C LEU A 71 -15.76 7.06 24.61
N ILE A 72 -15.74 7.60 23.39
CA ILE A 72 -15.41 9.00 23.14
C ILE A 72 -16.58 9.91 23.49
N LYS A 73 -17.79 9.54 23.02
CA LYS A 73 -19.03 10.30 23.30
C LYS A 73 -18.88 11.78 22.92
N LYS A 74 -19.05 12.68 23.91
CA LYS A 74 -18.93 14.13 23.75
C LYS A 74 -17.58 14.69 24.21
N ARG A 75 -16.57 13.82 24.44
CA ARG A 75 -15.24 14.30 24.83
C ARG A 75 -14.63 15.10 23.70
N LYS A 76 -14.05 16.22 24.03
CA LYS A 76 -13.25 16.99 23.06
C LYS A 76 -11.88 16.33 22.92
N GLY A 77 -11.45 16.09 21.69
CA GLY A 77 -10.09 15.66 21.39
C GLY A 77 -9.08 16.76 21.62
N GLN A 78 -7.83 16.37 21.82
CA GLN A 78 -6.69 17.28 21.71
C GLN A 78 -5.99 16.98 20.39
N PRO A 79 -5.55 17.99 19.63
CA PRO A 79 -4.75 17.77 18.43
C PRO A 79 -3.47 17.00 18.76
N ILE A 80 -3.20 15.98 18.00
CA ILE A 80 -1.96 15.18 18.09
C ILE A 80 -1.33 15.18 16.71
N LEU A 81 -0.03 15.45 16.66
CA LEU A 81 0.76 15.32 15.43
C LEU A 81 1.11 13.85 15.22
N VAL A 82 0.72 13.31 14.07
CA VAL A 82 1.02 11.94 13.65
C VAL A 82 1.93 12.00 12.42
N ALA A 83 3.12 11.41 12.51
CA ALA A 83 3.98 11.22 11.36
C ALA A 83 3.58 9.94 10.63
N ILE A 84 3.45 10.03 9.30
CA ILE A 84 3.21 8.90 8.40
C ILE A 84 4.48 8.69 7.61
N ILE A 85 5.03 7.46 7.65
CA ILE A 85 6.17 7.03 6.84
C ILE A 85 5.62 6.07 5.81
N ASP A 86 5.63 6.49 4.56
CA ASP A 86 5.04 5.76 3.45
C ASP A 86 5.86 5.97 2.17
N SER A 87 5.56 5.22 1.12
CA SER A 87 6.16 5.39 -0.21
C SER A 87 5.64 6.60 -0.98
N GLY A 88 4.64 7.30 -0.45
CA GLY A 88 4.06 8.51 -0.99
C GLY A 88 2.75 8.88 -0.31
N ILE A 89 2.37 10.15 -0.42
CA ILE A 89 1.11 10.68 0.10
C ILE A 89 0.58 11.72 -0.88
N ASP A 90 -0.71 11.65 -1.18
CA ASP A 90 -1.40 12.67 -1.96
C ASP A 90 -1.74 13.89 -1.08
N LEU A 91 -0.89 14.90 -1.12
CA LEU A 91 -1.10 16.15 -0.39
C LEU A 91 -2.30 16.96 -0.87
N ALA A 92 -2.84 16.66 -2.05
CA ALA A 92 -4.01 17.32 -2.63
C ALA A 92 -5.32 16.58 -2.30
N HIS A 93 -5.24 15.41 -1.64
CA HIS A 93 -6.42 14.60 -1.31
C HIS A 93 -7.42 15.39 -0.46
N GLU A 94 -8.69 15.34 -0.85
CA GLU A 94 -9.75 16.13 -0.23
C GLU A 94 -9.94 15.86 1.27
N ASP A 95 -9.76 14.61 1.70
CA ASP A 95 -9.90 14.21 3.11
C ASP A 95 -8.70 14.62 3.97
N LEU A 96 -7.55 14.90 3.38
CA LEU A 96 -6.33 15.29 4.10
C LEU A 96 -6.18 16.81 4.24
N LYS A 97 -6.78 17.58 3.36
CA LYS A 97 -6.61 19.03 3.25
C LYS A 97 -6.75 19.79 4.55
N GLU A 98 -7.69 19.40 5.42
CA GLU A 98 -7.97 20.10 6.69
C GLU A 98 -7.13 19.58 7.86
N VAL A 99 -6.47 18.44 7.71
CA VAL A 99 -5.72 17.77 8.80
C VAL A 99 -4.22 17.67 8.52
N LEU A 100 -3.77 18.04 7.33
CA LEU A 100 -2.35 18.09 7.00
C LEU A 100 -1.63 19.08 7.92
N TRP A 101 -0.61 18.54 8.61
CA TRP A 101 0.31 19.40 9.35
C TRP A 101 1.08 20.31 8.39
N LYS A 102 1.30 21.52 8.81
CA LYS A 102 2.12 22.49 8.09
C LYS A 102 3.24 22.99 9.02
N ASN A 103 4.47 22.90 8.55
CA ASN A 103 5.60 23.48 9.26
C ASN A 103 5.44 25.00 9.31
N PRO A 104 5.22 25.61 10.50
CA PRO A 104 4.97 27.04 10.60
C PRO A 104 6.23 27.89 10.40
N LYS A 105 7.39 27.26 10.33
CA LYS A 105 8.68 27.94 10.17
C LYS A 105 9.18 27.91 8.73
N GLU A 106 8.58 27.08 7.87
CA GLU A 106 8.95 26.94 6.47
C GLU A 106 8.15 27.87 5.56
N ILE A 107 8.82 28.40 4.53
CA ILE A 107 8.22 29.18 3.45
C ILE A 107 8.24 28.32 2.19
N ALA A 108 7.06 27.86 1.78
CA ALA A 108 6.92 26.92 0.68
C ALA A 108 7.55 27.43 -0.63
N GLY A 109 8.46 26.66 -1.21
CA GLY A 109 9.00 26.86 -2.55
C GLY A 109 10.05 27.97 -2.66
N ASP A 110 10.66 28.39 -1.56
CA ASP A 110 11.75 29.39 -1.61
C ASP A 110 13.15 28.74 -1.75
N GLY A 111 13.23 27.41 -1.62
CA GLY A 111 14.48 26.65 -1.74
C GLY A 111 15.43 26.83 -0.57
N ILE A 112 14.93 27.26 0.59
CA ILE A 112 15.73 27.53 1.80
C ILE A 112 15.20 26.66 2.95
N ASP A 113 16.09 26.09 3.72
CA ASP A 113 15.80 25.49 5.02
C ASP A 113 15.65 26.61 6.06
N ASN A 114 14.41 27.14 6.22
CA ASN A 114 14.16 28.33 7.02
C ASN A 114 14.25 28.04 8.52
N ASP A 115 14.05 26.81 8.97
CA ASP A 115 14.15 26.42 10.37
C ASP A 115 15.46 25.73 10.75
N GLN A 116 16.34 25.54 9.77
CA GLN A 116 17.68 24.97 9.92
C GLN A 116 17.67 23.55 10.52
N ASN A 117 16.66 22.77 10.14
CA ASN A 117 16.52 21.38 10.59
C ASN A 117 17.25 20.36 9.69
N GLY A 118 17.78 20.80 8.55
CA GLY A 118 18.49 20.00 7.56
C GLY A 118 17.65 19.62 6.34
N TYR A 119 16.39 20.02 6.28
CA TYR A 119 15.46 19.70 5.20
C TYR A 119 14.89 20.97 4.57
N VAL A 120 15.16 21.16 3.29
CA VAL A 120 14.70 22.33 2.51
C VAL A 120 13.24 22.14 2.15
N ASP A 121 12.42 23.19 2.36
CA ASP A 121 11.00 23.20 2.00
C ASP A 121 10.16 22.06 2.61
N ASP A 122 10.46 21.57 3.80
CA ASP A 122 9.75 20.48 4.47
C ASP A 122 8.40 20.88 5.05
N VAL A 123 7.59 21.57 4.25
CA VAL A 123 6.31 22.20 4.65
C VAL A 123 5.30 21.19 5.20
N HIS A 124 5.21 20.01 4.64
CA HIS A 124 4.29 18.94 5.07
C HIS A 124 5.01 17.65 5.45
N GLY A 125 6.34 17.68 5.45
CA GLY A 125 7.23 16.55 5.60
C GLY A 125 8.27 16.57 4.50
N TYR A 126 9.02 15.48 4.35
CA TYR A 126 10.15 15.42 3.43
C TYR A 126 10.14 14.16 2.57
N ASN A 127 10.53 14.30 1.31
CA ASN A 127 10.71 13.19 0.39
C ASN A 127 12.14 12.65 0.49
N PHE A 128 12.35 11.63 1.30
CA PHE A 128 13.67 11.02 1.51
C PHE A 128 14.18 10.24 0.30
N LEU A 129 13.30 9.85 -0.60
CA LEU A 129 13.66 9.10 -1.81
C LEU A 129 13.97 10.00 -3.01
N GLY A 130 13.65 11.31 -2.94
CA GLY A 130 13.84 12.23 -4.06
C GLY A 130 13.15 11.72 -5.33
N GLU A 131 13.92 11.59 -6.41
CA GLU A 131 13.46 11.06 -7.71
C GLU A 131 13.55 9.52 -7.80
N SER A 132 13.96 8.83 -6.71
CA SER A 132 14.06 7.38 -6.70
C SER A 132 12.70 6.76 -6.41
N SER A 133 11.99 6.33 -7.45
CA SER A 133 10.67 5.68 -7.34
C SER A 133 10.72 4.17 -7.56
N GLU A 134 11.84 3.66 -8.06
CA GLU A 134 11.99 2.27 -8.47
C GLU A 134 12.98 1.52 -7.59
N GLU A 135 12.69 0.25 -7.31
CA GLU A 135 13.50 -0.61 -6.44
C GLU A 135 13.72 -1.99 -7.06
N GLN A 136 14.87 -2.60 -6.74
CA GLN A 136 15.05 -4.04 -6.96
C GLN A 136 14.23 -4.84 -5.95
N LEU A 137 13.67 -5.98 -6.36
CA LEU A 137 13.13 -6.93 -5.40
C LEU A 137 14.25 -7.54 -4.55
N GLU A 138 13.95 -7.84 -3.29
CA GLU A 138 14.98 -8.28 -2.33
C GLU A 138 15.76 -9.52 -2.80
N PHE A 139 15.10 -10.51 -3.40
CA PHE A 139 15.78 -11.69 -3.93
C PHE A 139 16.69 -11.35 -5.12
N VAL A 140 16.37 -10.30 -5.91
CA VAL A 140 17.23 -9.79 -6.99
C VAL A 140 18.45 -9.10 -6.41
N ARG A 141 18.27 -8.29 -5.37
CA ARG A 141 19.35 -7.62 -4.63
C ARG A 141 20.30 -8.64 -3.99
N ILE A 142 19.75 -9.71 -3.41
CA ILE A 142 20.55 -10.82 -2.84
C ILE A 142 21.45 -11.43 -3.91
N LEU A 143 20.93 -11.69 -5.11
CA LEU A 143 21.71 -12.22 -6.24
C LEU A 143 22.72 -11.20 -6.76
N ALA A 144 22.30 -9.98 -7.03
CA ALA A 144 23.12 -8.93 -7.61
C ALA A 144 24.33 -8.58 -6.72
N LYS A 145 24.15 -8.60 -5.40
CA LYS A 145 25.20 -8.27 -4.42
C LYS A 145 25.85 -9.51 -3.78
N ASN A 146 25.48 -10.72 -4.21
CA ASN A 146 25.97 -12.01 -3.69
C ASN A 146 25.87 -12.12 -2.15
N LEU A 147 24.69 -11.79 -1.61
CA LEU A 147 24.44 -11.75 -0.17
C LEU A 147 24.00 -13.10 0.40
N GLY A 148 24.33 -13.32 1.68
CA GLY A 148 23.89 -14.49 2.42
C GLY A 148 24.67 -15.77 2.10
N ASP A 149 24.12 -16.90 2.53
CA ASP A 149 24.72 -18.23 2.34
C ASP A 149 24.20 -18.91 1.04
N THR A 150 24.79 -20.07 0.74
CA THR A 150 24.44 -20.85 -0.45
C THR A 150 22.96 -21.25 -0.50
N ILE A 151 22.32 -21.45 0.66
CA ILE A 151 20.90 -21.82 0.73
C ILE A 151 20.03 -20.64 0.32
N LEU A 152 20.35 -19.45 0.83
CA LEU A 152 19.67 -18.21 0.49
C LEU A 152 19.84 -17.87 -0.99
N GLN A 153 21.07 -17.97 -1.52
CA GLN A 153 21.38 -17.77 -2.94
C GLN A 153 20.55 -18.70 -3.84
N LYS A 154 20.49 -19.98 -3.49
CA LYS A 154 19.69 -20.96 -4.26
C LYS A 154 18.20 -20.63 -4.26
N LYS A 155 17.64 -20.21 -3.11
CA LYS A 155 16.23 -19.80 -3.01
C LYS A 155 15.96 -18.54 -3.82
N ALA A 156 16.82 -17.55 -3.70
CA ALA A 156 16.72 -16.30 -4.46
C ALA A 156 16.78 -16.57 -5.97
N GLY A 157 17.72 -17.42 -6.41
CA GLY A 157 17.85 -17.80 -7.83
C GLY A 157 16.62 -18.50 -8.38
N ALA A 158 16.06 -19.46 -7.65
CA ALA A 158 14.85 -20.15 -8.08
C ALA A 158 13.64 -19.20 -8.23
N LEU A 159 13.50 -18.26 -7.31
CA LEU A 159 12.44 -17.25 -7.37
C LEU A 159 12.66 -16.28 -8.54
N TYR A 160 13.90 -15.81 -8.71
CA TYR A 160 14.29 -14.93 -9.80
C TYR A 160 13.97 -15.54 -11.19
N GLU A 161 14.38 -16.79 -11.43
CA GLU A 161 14.11 -17.47 -12.69
C GLU A 161 12.61 -17.58 -12.97
N THR A 162 11.82 -17.88 -11.94
CA THR A 162 10.37 -17.99 -12.07
C THR A 162 9.72 -16.65 -12.42
N GLU A 163 10.07 -15.59 -11.68
CA GLU A 163 9.48 -14.27 -11.86
C GLU A 163 9.94 -13.61 -13.17
N LEU A 164 11.22 -13.78 -13.52
CA LEU A 164 11.76 -13.28 -14.78
C LEU A 164 11.11 -13.95 -15.99
N ALA A 165 10.94 -15.27 -15.94
CA ALA A 165 10.27 -16.02 -17.02
C ALA A 165 8.81 -15.56 -17.19
N ALA A 166 8.09 -15.37 -16.06
CA ALA A 166 6.72 -14.88 -16.08
C ALA A 166 6.63 -13.47 -16.67
N ALA A 167 7.48 -12.54 -16.23
CA ALA A 167 7.48 -11.17 -16.75
C ALA A 167 7.82 -11.11 -18.25
N LYS A 168 8.84 -11.86 -18.69
CA LYS A 168 9.24 -11.95 -20.11
C LYS A 168 8.15 -12.55 -20.99
N ALA A 169 7.36 -13.47 -20.47
CA ALA A 169 6.24 -14.04 -21.23
C ALA A 169 5.02 -13.10 -21.27
N SER A 170 4.79 -12.35 -20.21
CA SER A 170 3.61 -11.51 -20.09
C SER A 170 3.64 -10.30 -21.02
N VAL A 171 4.77 -9.61 -21.16
CA VAL A 171 4.87 -8.42 -22.04
C VAL A 171 4.37 -8.71 -23.46
N PRO A 172 4.98 -9.63 -24.22
CA PRO A 172 4.54 -9.88 -25.60
C PRO A 172 3.12 -10.43 -25.68
N GLN A 173 2.66 -11.17 -24.65
CA GLN A 173 1.28 -11.65 -24.60
C GLN A 173 0.29 -10.50 -24.49
N PHE A 174 0.51 -9.57 -23.56
CA PHE A 174 -0.37 -8.40 -23.40
C PHE A 174 -0.32 -7.48 -24.62
N GLU A 175 0.87 -7.23 -25.19
CA GLU A 175 1.01 -6.46 -26.42
C GLU A 175 0.25 -7.06 -27.59
N GLN A 176 0.29 -8.39 -27.75
CA GLN A 176 -0.44 -9.09 -28.81
C GLN A 176 -1.95 -8.95 -28.63
N ILE A 177 -2.45 -9.10 -27.40
CA ILE A 177 -3.87 -8.95 -27.08
C ILE A 177 -4.32 -7.50 -27.30
N GLU A 178 -3.53 -6.51 -26.80
CA GLU A 178 -3.82 -5.08 -26.97
C GLU A 178 -3.91 -4.72 -28.46
N LYS A 179 -2.92 -5.11 -29.23
CA LYS A 179 -2.88 -4.87 -30.68
C LYS A 179 -4.08 -5.48 -31.40
N PHE A 180 -4.45 -6.72 -31.03
CA PHE A 180 -5.60 -7.40 -31.65
C PHE A 180 -6.92 -6.69 -31.30
N ILE A 181 -7.16 -6.41 -30.01
CA ILE A 181 -8.39 -5.73 -29.54
C ILE A 181 -8.48 -4.32 -30.13
N SER A 182 -7.37 -3.58 -30.15
CA SER A 182 -7.32 -2.22 -30.72
C SER A 182 -7.68 -2.23 -32.21
N ALA A 183 -7.07 -3.12 -33.00
CA ALA A 183 -7.38 -3.26 -34.42
C ALA A 183 -8.82 -3.71 -34.69
N ALA A 184 -9.30 -4.69 -33.92
CA ALA A 184 -10.67 -5.18 -34.00
C ALA A 184 -11.69 -4.07 -33.67
N HIS A 185 -11.45 -3.31 -32.61
CA HIS A 185 -12.29 -2.19 -32.21
C HIS A 185 -12.38 -1.12 -33.28
N GLN A 186 -11.23 -0.66 -33.82
CA GLN A 186 -11.19 0.33 -34.90
C GLN A 186 -11.90 -0.16 -36.20
N SER A 187 -11.71 -1.43 -36.54
CA SER A 187 -12.39 -2.02 -37.70
C SER A 187 -13.90 -2.05 -37.53
N LEU A 188 -14.37 -2.50 -36.36
CA LEU A 188 -15.80 -2.55 -36.03
C LEU A 188 -16.45 -1.16 -35.95
N GLN A 189 -15.79 -0.17 -35.37
CA GLN A 189 -16.26 1.22 -35.38
C GLN A 189 -16.51 1.72 -36.78
N LYS A 190 -15.54 1.48 -37.69
CA LYS A 190 -15.62 1.92 -39.08
C LYS A 190 -16.73 1.19 -39.84
N LYS A 191 -16.87 -0.12 -39.66
CA LYS A 191 -17.85 -0.95 -40.37
C LYS A 191 -19.27 -0.79 -39.85
N ILE A 192 -19.46 -0.63 -38.54
CA ILE A 192 -20.75 -0.35 -37.91
C ILE A 192 -21.17 1.12 -38.13
N GLY A 193 -20.18 2.01 -38.36
CA GLY A 193 -20.42 3.43 -38.56
C GLY A 193 -20.73 4.18 -37.27
N LYS A 194 -20.22 3.70 -36.13
CA LYS A 194 -20.44 4.27 -34.80
C LYS A 194 -19.12 4.37 -34.06
N GLU A 195 -18.87 5.49 -33.38
CA GLU A 195 -17.73 5.65 -32.45
C GLU A 195 -17.86 4.74 -31.23
N THR A 196 -19.10 4.60 -30.74
CA THR A 196 -19.46 3.66 -29.67
C THR A 196 -20.54 2.71 -30.16
N TYR A 197 -20.38 1.44 -29.89
CA TYR A 197 -21.32 0.40 -30.24
C TYR A 197 -21.62 -0.50 -29.02
N THR A 198 -22.74 -1.18 -29.05
CA THR A 198 -23.24 -2.05 -27.99
C THR A 198 -23.13 -3.52 -28.38
N LEU A 199 -23.29 -4.44 -27.41
CA LEU A 199 -23.42 -5.87 -27.70
C LEU A 199 -24.53 -6.16 -28.71
N LYS A 200 -25.69 -5.41 -28.66
CA LYS A 200 -26.77 -5.55 -29.64
C LYS A 200 -26.38 -5.13 -31.05
N ASP A 201 -25.45 -4.17 -31.17
CA ASP A 201 -24.92 -3.80 -32.49
C ASP A 201 -24.04 -4.91 -33.05
N LEU A 202 -23.24 -5.57 -32.21
CA LEU A 202 -22.42 -6.72 -32.60
C LEU A 202 -23.26 -7.94 -32.97
N GLU A 203 -24.33 -8.23 -32.24
CA GLU A 203 -25.28 -9.32 -32.54
C GLU A 203 -25.99 -9.17 -33.89
N ARG A 204 -26.17 -7.92 -34.34
CA ARG A 204 -26.80 -7.61 -35.63
C ARG A 204 -25.83 -7.55 -36.80
N TYR A 205 -24.58 -7.46 -36.49
CA TYR A 205 -23.53 -7.35 -37.50
C TYR A 205 -23.22 -8.74 -38.10
N VAL A 206 -23.14 -8.83 -39.42
CA VAL A 206 -22.81 -10.06 -40.13
C VAL A 206 -21.32 -10.03 -40.52
N PRO A 207 -20.49 -10.89 -39.92
CA PRO A 207 -19.06 -10.90 -40.22
C PRO A 207 -18.77 -11.38 -41.65
N GLU A 208 -17.74 -10.82 -42.26
CA GLU A 208 -17.31 -11.18 -43.64
C GLU A 208 -16.27 -12.29 -43.70
N GLY A 209 -15.97 -12.96 -42.57
CA GLY A 209 -15.03 -14.08 -42.52
C GLY A 209 -14.57 -14.43 -41.09
N GLU A 210 -13.78 -15.50 -40.96
CA GLU A 210 -13.35 -16.05 -39.67
C GLU A 210 -12.57 -15.07 -38.76
N GLU A 211 -11.77 -14.19 -39.37
CA GLU A 211 -11.00 -13.18 -38.62
C GLU A 211 -11.94 -12.19 -37.92
N GLU A 212 -12.98 -11.78 -38.63
CA GLU A 212 -13.97 -10.84 -38.11
C GLU A 212 -14.90 -11.51 -37.10
N GLU A 213 -15.27 -12.75 -37.28
CA GLU A 213 -15.99 -13.57 -36.29
C GLU A 213 -15.21 -13.65 -35.00
N ARG A 214 -13.90 -13.91 -35.08
CA ARG A 214 -13.00 -13.93 -33.92
C ARG A 214 -12.91 -12.58 -33.23
N ALA A 215 -12.81 -11.48 -34.01
CA ALA A 215 -12.77 -10.13 -33.49
C ALA A 215 -14.06 -9.80 -32.73
N ILE A 216 -15.24 -10.07 -33.33
CA ILE A 216 -16.54 -9.86 -32.69
C ILE A 216 -16.66 -10.69 -31.42
N TRP A 217 -16.29 -11.98 -31.47
CA TRP A 217 -16.34 -12.83 -30.29
C TRP A 217 -15.49 -12.25 -29.14
N MET A 218 -14.25 -11.86 -29.39
CA MET A 218 -13.36 -11.33 -28.36
C MET A 218 -13.86 -10.01 -27.80
N ILE A 219 -14.27 -9.08 -28.65
CA ILE A 219 -14.86 -7.79 -28.23
C ILE A 219 -16.13 -8.02 -27.40
N SER A 220 -16.99 -8.97 -27.81
CA SER A 220 -18.20 -9.31 -27.06
C SER A 220 -17.88 -9.89 -25.67
N GLN A 221 -16.82 -10.70 -25.54
CA GLN A 221 -16.40 -11.21 -24.22
C GLN A 221 -15.97 -10.07 -23.29
N VAL A 222 -15.18 -9.12 -23.77
CA VAL A 222 -14.80 -7.94 -22.99
C VAL A 222 -16.04 -7.17 -22.57
N MET A 223 -16.93 -6.83 -23.50
CA MET A 223 -18.13 -6.05 -23.19
C MET A 223 -19.11 -6.79 -22.28
N ALA A 224 -19.14 -8.12 -22.31
CA ALA A 224 -19.99 -8.94 -21.43
C ALA A 224 -19.57 -8.85 -19.95
N THR A 225 -18.33 -8.43 -19.64
CA THR A 225 -17.90 -8.14 -18.26
C THR A 225 -18.46 -6.82 -17.72
N GLY A 226 -19.11 -6.02 -18.55
CA GLY A 226 -19.59 -4.67 -18.23
C GLY A 226 -18.56 -3.56 -18.50
N GLN A 227 -17.39 -3.92 -19.01
CA GLN A 227 -16.32 -2.96 -19.32
C GLN A 227 -16.44 -2.49 -20.78
N ASP A 228 -16.18 -1.21 -21.04
CA ASP A 228 -16.04 -0.70 -22.39
C ASP A 228 -14.66 -1.02 -22.97
N ILE A 229 -14.52 -1.00 -24.29
CA ILE A 229 -13.26 -1.37 -24.95
C ILE A 229 -12.13 -0.36 -24.68
N PRO A 230 -12.35 0.96 -24.68
CA PRO A 230 -11.31 1.92 -24.28
C PRO A 230 -10.74 1.64 -22.89
N SER A 231 -11.59 1.35 -21.90
CA SER A 231 -11.15 1.01 -20.54
C SER A 231 -10.36 -0.31 -20.51
N ALA A 232 -10.82 -1.35 -21.23
CA ALA A 232 -10.09 -2.62 -21.34
C ALA A 232 -8.71 -2.45 -22.00
N LEU A 233 -8.61 -1.59 -23.02
CA LEU A 233 -7.33 -1.26 -23.64
C LEU A 233 -6.40 -0.48 -22.70
N ALA A 234 -6.95 0.40 -21.86
CA ALA A 234 -6.18 1.10 -20.84
C ALA A 234 -5.60 0.12 -19.81
N ASP A 235 -6.39 -0.82 -19.30
CA ASP A 235 -5.94 -1.85 -18.36
C ASP A 235 -4.85 -2.76 -18.97
N LEU A 236 -4.99 -3.12 -20.26
CA LEU A 236 -3.95 -3.89 -20.96
C LEU A 236 -2.62 -3.12 -21.07
N ARG A 237 -2.68 -1.81 -21.36
CA ARG A 237 -1.49 -0.96 -21.43
C ARG A 237 -0.86 -0.76 -20.06
N GLU A 238 -1.66 -0.63 -19.02
CA GLU A 238 -1.18 -0.62 -17.65
C GLU A 238 -0.47 -1.94 -17.30
N GLY A 239 -1.05 -3.09 -17.68
CA GLY A 239 -0.42 -4.40 -17.55
C GLY A 239 0.93 -4.51 -18.29
N ILE A 240 1.02 -4.00 -19.52
CA ILE A 240 2.28 -3.94 -20.29
C ILE A 240 3.31 -3.10 -19.53
N THR A 241 2.92 -1.90 -19.11
CA THR A 241 3.78 -0.98 -18.36
C THR A 241 4.28 -1.62 -17.07
N TYR A 242 3.39 -2.28 -16.32
CA TYR A 242 3.74 -2.99 -15.10
C TYR A 242 4.80 -4.07 -15.32
N TYR A 243 4.61 -4.96 -16.29
CA TYR A 243 5.58 -6.03 -16.55
C TYR A 243 6.88 -5.50 -17.16
N GLN A 244 6.82 -4.43 -17.96
CA GLN A 244 8.00 -3.79 -18.50
C GLN A 244 8.82 -3.12 -17.38
N SER A 245 8.17 -2.39 -16.49
CA SER A 245 8.81 -1.78 -15.30
C SER A 245 9.47 -2.85 -14.42
N ARG A 246 8.82 -4.02 -14.26
CA ARG A 246 9.44 -5.14 -13.55
C ARG A 246 10.72 -5.63 -14.19
N LEU A 247 10.78 -5.69 -15.52
CA LEU A 247 11.98 -6.11 -16.25
C LEU A 247 13.08 -5.06 -16.20
N ASP A 248 12.71 -3.77 -16.29
CA ASP A 248 13.65 -2.66 -16.33
C ASP A 248 14.26 -2.36 -14.96
N PHE A 249 13.51 -2.58 -13.87
CA PHE A 249 13.88 -2.20 -12.51
C PHE A 249 13.87 -3.38 -11.53
N ASN A 250 12.68 -3.91 -11.21
CA ASN A 250 12.50 -4.84 -10.11
C ASN A 250 13.27 -6.16 -10.27
N LEU A 251 13.38 -6.68 -11.50
CA LEU A 251 14.06 -7.92 -11.88
C LEU A 251 15.41 -7.68 -12.56
N ASN A 252 15.85 -6.43 -12.68
CA ASN A 252 17.12 -6.09 -13.29
C ASN A 252 18.27 -6.19 -12.27
N LEU A 253 19.17 -7.16 -12.49
CA LEU A 253 20.33 -7.38 -11.60
C LEU A 253 21.33 -6.21 -11.59
N GLU A 254 21.33 -5.36 -12.61
CA GLU A 254 22.25 -4.23 -12.75
C GLU A 254 21.63 -2.92 -12.23
N PHE A 255 20.32 -2.91 -11.96
CA PHE A 255 19.64 -1.71 -11.48
C PHE A 255 19.97 -1.44 -10.01
N ASP A 256 20.23 -0.17 -9.67
CA ASP A 256 20.43 0.30 -8.31
C ASP A 256 19.57 1.57 -8.09
N GLY A 257 18.37 1.37 -7.53
CA GLY A 257 17.41 2.44 -7.27
C GLY A 257 17.84 3.43 -6.19
N ARG A 258 18.87 3.10 -5.40
CA ARG A 258 19.37 3.97 -4.33
C ARG A 258 20.48 4.90 -4.79
N LYS A 259 21.05 4.63 -5.96
CA LYS A 259 22.11 5.45 -6.54
C LYS A 259 21.73 6.93 -6.72
N PRO A 260 20.51 7.28 -7.18
CA PRO A 260 20.12 8.68 -7.34
C PRO A 260 20.12 9.50 -6.04
N VAL A 261 19.82 8.86 -4.91
CA VAL A 261 19.78 9.52 -3.59
C VAL A 261 21.08 9.37 -2.81
N GLY A 262 22.06 8.62 -3.35
CA GLY A 262 23.35 8.41 -2.70
C GLY A 262 23.31 7.54 -1.45
N ASP A 263 22.19 6.88 -1.18
CA ASP A 263 21.97 6.06 0.00
C ASP A 263 22.88 4.80 0.00
N ASN A 264 23.53 4.57 1.13
CA ASN A 264 24.26 3.34 1.40
C ASN A 264 23.51 2.49 2.43
N PRO A 265 22.75 1.45 2.04
CA PRO A 265 21.92 0.66 2.96
C PRO A 265 22.74 -0.13 3.99
N TYR A 266 24.06 -0.13 3.89
CA TYR A 266 24.97 -0.80 4.81
C TYR A 266 25.65 0.16 5.78
N ASP A 267 25.50 1.46 5.60
CA ASP A 267 25.99 2.48 6.51
C ASP A 267 24.84 3.05 7.35
N LEU A 268 24.71 2.54 8.58
CA LEU A 268 23.68 3.00 9.52
C LEU A 268 23.86 4.44 10.00
N GLN A 269 24.99 5.09 9.66
CA GLN A 269 25.25 6.49 9.97
C GLN A 269 25.04 7.41 8.77
N ASP A 270 24.79 6.83 7.61
CA ASP A 270 24.38 7.58 6.42
C ASP A 270 23.07 8.31 6.72
N ARG A 271 23.07 9.61 6.42
CA ARG A 271 21.93 10.51 6.65
C ARG A 271 21.53 11.25 5.37
N ASN A 272 22.00 10.77 4.23
CA ASN A 272 21.65 11.36 2.94
C ASN A 272 20.23 11.00 2.51
#